data_60e6c82d1b0f8ff3674a43a12883cb37
#
_entry.id   60e6c82d1b0f8ff3674a43a12883cb37
#
_cell.length_a   1.000
_cell.length_b   1.000
_cell.length_c   1.000
_cell.angle_alpha   90.00
_cell.angle_beta   90.00
_cell.angle_gamma   90.00
#
_symmetry.space_group_name_H-M   'P 1'
#
loop_
_entity.id
_entity.type
_entity.pdbx_description
1 polymer ?
#
loop_
_entity_poly.entity_id
_entity_poly.type
_entity_poly.pdbx_seq_one_letter_code
_entity_poly.pdbx_strand_id
1 'polypeptide(L)'
;DEETVDVVEMVLSGSINKQIVSAINAAGGFAIGLSGKDGHLITCEKAKRTKRDPDSNIEKVLDLGLVGEPKEVNPHVLALFDESDITPVIAPIGVGPNGETLNINADTVAGAIAKAVGAKRLMMLTDITGVVDKNGDLIAEMTDDQAKAMIADGSISGGMIPKIETCLGAVEADVEGAVIIDGRVPHAILIELFTAGGAGTLITPGSP
;
A
#
# COMPACT_ATOMS: atom_id res chain seq x y z
N ASP A 1 19.94 -6.31 9.07
CA ASP A 1 21.19 -5.54 9.17
C ASP A 1 21.36 -4.63 7.95
N GLU A 2 22.38 -3.81 7.91
CA GLU A 2 22.64 -2.85 6.83
C GLU A 2 22.91 -3.55 5.49
N GLU A 3 23.71 -4.60 5.48
CA GLU A 3 24.02 -5.36 4.25
C GLU A 3 22.75 -5.96 3.63
N THR A 4 21.83 -6.44 4.46
CA THR A 4 20.54 -6.98 3.98
C THR A 4 19.67 -5.88 3.36
N VAL A 5 19.58 -4.70 3.98
CA VAL A 5 18.75 -3.61 3.43
C VAL A 5 19.35 -3.03 2.15
N ASP A 6 20.65 -3.00 2.01
CA ASP A 6 21.32 -2.61 0.77
C ASP A 6 20.94 -3.55 -0.39
N VAL A 7 20.92 -4.87 -0.14
CA VAL A 7 20.46 -5.84 -1.14
C VAL A 7 18.98 -5.63 -1.47
N VAL A 8 18.14 -5.38 -0.47
CA VAL A 8 16.70 -5.08 -0.67
C VAL A 8 16.53 -3.82 -1.51
N GLU A 9 17.27 -2.75 -1.23
CA GLU A 9 17.25 -1.53 -2.03
C GLU A 9 17.68 -1.78 -3.48
N MET A 10 18.78 -2.49 -3.70
CA MET A 10 19.27 -2.86 -5.04
C MET A 10 18.21 -3.64 -5.83
N VAL A 11 17.53 -4.59 -5.19
CA VAL A 11 16.51 -5.40 -5.84
C VAL A 11 15.24 -4.59 -6.10
N LEU A 12 14.70 -3.90 -5.11
CA LEU A 12 13.42 -3.21 -5.24
C LEU A 12 13.54 -1.95 -6.11
N SER A 13 14.51 -1.07 -5.83
CA SER A 13 14.67 0.20 -6.53
C SER A 13 15.46 0.06 -7.84
N GLY A 14 16.43 -0.85 -7.90
CA GLY A 14 17.26 -1.08 -9.06
C GLY A 14 16.65 -2.07 -10.06
N SER A 15 16.38 -3.29 -9.65
CA SER A 15 15.94 -4.36 -10.55
C SER A 15 14.44 -4.32 -10.83
N ILE A 16 13.61 -4.52 -9.82
CA ILE A 16 12.15 -4.67 -9.98
C ILE A 16 11.51 -3.38 -10.48
N ASN A 17 11.85 -2.24 -9.87
CA ASN A 17 11.34 -0.93 -10.27
C ASN A 17 11.62 -0.69 -11.77
N LYS A 18 12.85 -0.91 -12.22
CA LYS A 18 13.24 -0.67 -13.63
C LYS A 18 12.62 -1.67 -14.61
N GLN A 19 12.34 -2.90 -14.18
CA GLN A 19 11.59 -3.86 -14.98
C GLN A 19 10.14 -3.37 -15.21
N ILE A 20 9.47 -2.87 -14.17
CA ILE A 20 8.12 -2.31 -14.28
C ILE A 20 8.11 -1.10 -15.19
N VAL A 21 9.02 -0.14 -14.97
CA VAL A 21 9.19 1.05 -15.83
C VAL A 21 9.39 0.66 -17.30
N SER A 22 10.29 -0.29 -17.55
CA SER A 22 10.56 -0.77 -18.91
C SER A 22 9.34 -1.43 -19.55
N ALA A 23 8.57 -2.20 -18.78
CA ALA A 23 7.35 -2.85 -19.27
C ALA A 23 6.26 -1.82 -19.64
N ILE A 24 6.06 -0.80 -18.81
CA ILE A 24 5.11 0.30 -19.10
C ILE A 24 5.54 1.05 -20.37
N ASN A 25 6.82 1.42 -20.48
CA ASN A 25 7.35 2.14 -21.64
C ASN A 25 7.27 1.29 -22.92
N ALA A 26 7.53 -0.02 -22.83
CA ALA A 26 7.39 -0.93 -23.97
C ALA A 26 5.94 -1.09 -24.43
N ALA A 27 4.97 -0.94 -23.52
CA ALA A 27 3.55 -0.94 -23.85
C ALA A 27 3.04 0.42 -24.40
N GLY A 28 3.91 1.40 -24.59
CA GLY A 28 3.57 2.71 -25.13
C GLY A 28 3.21 3.75 -24.06
N GLY A 29 3.35 3.41 -22.78
CA GLY A 29 3.25 4.38 -21.69
C GLY A 29 4.52 5.22 -21.55
N PHE A 30 4.51 6.11 -20.58
CA PHE A 30 5.68 6.93 -20.22
C PHE A 30 5.87 6.89 -18.71
N ALA A 31 6.82 6.09 -18.23
CA ALA A 31 7.05 5.88 -16.81
C ALA A 31 8.49 6.19 -16.41
N ILE A 32 8.64 6.63 -15.17
CA ILE A 32 9.94 6.78 -14.49
C ILE A 32 9.92 6.03 -13.16
N GLY A 33 11.11 5.62 -12.69
CA GLY A 33 11.26 4.92 -11.42
C GLY A 33 11.83 5.81 -10.34
N LEU A 34 11.19 5.79 -9.18
CA LEU A 34 11.56 6.48 -7.96
C LEU A 34 11.62 5.52 -6.79
N SER A 35 12.23 5.95 -5.71
CA SER A 35 12.09 5.39 -4.36
C SER A 35 11.70 6.48 -3.38
N GLY A 36 11.38 6.15 -2.16
CA GLY A 36 11.12 7.15 -1.13
C GLY A 36 12.33 8.01 -0.77
N LYS A 37 13.54 7.62 -1.21
CA LYS A 37 14.78 8.40 -1.02
C LYS A 37 14.87 9.60 -1.97
N ASP A 38 14.25 9.50 -3.16
CA ASP A 38 14.31 10.54 -4.19
C ASP A 38 13.55 11.79 -3.74
N GLY A 39 14.25 12.92 -3.61
CA GLY A 39 13.68 14.16 -3.10
C GLY A 39 13.07 14.08 -1.70
N HIS A 40 13.52 13.13 -0.88
CA HIS A 40 12.91 12.80 0.41
C HIS A 40 11.39 12.54 0.29
N LEU A 41 10.99 11.79 -0.73
CA LEU A 41 9.59 11.49 -1.01
C LEU A 41 8.91 10.80 0.18
N ILE A 42 9.62 9.86 0.87
CA ILE A 42 9.08 9.16 2.03
C ILE A 42 10.10 9.20 3.17
N THR A 43 9.81 9.98 4.20
CA THR A 43 10.54 9.92 5.47
C THR A 43 9.86 8.94 6.41
N CYS A 44 10.64 8.20 7.18
CA CYS A 44 10.18 7.08 7.99
C CYS A 44 10.64 7.16 9.43
N GLU A 45 9.91 6.48 10.28
CA GLU A 45 10.39 6.05 11.59
C GLU A 45 10.66 4.54 11.57
N LYS A 46 11.55 4.04 12.43
CA LYS A 46 11.72 2.59 12.58
C LYS A 46 10.43 1.96 13.11
N ALA A 47 9.97 0.94 12.41
CA ALA A 47 8.79 0.19 12.80
C ALA A 47 8.99 -0.48 14.17
N LYS A 48 8.03 -0.33 15.06
CA LYS A 48 8.02 -0.94 16.39
C LYS A 48 6.86 -1.92 16.46
N ARG A 49 7.15 -3.18 16.73
CA ARG A 49 6.11 -4.15 17.09
C ARG A 49 6.28 -4.53 18.56
N THR A 50 5.20 -4.50 19.29
CA THR A 50 5.14 -5.07 20.63
C THR A 50 4.52 -6.47 20.56
N LYS A 51 5.14 -7.42 21.24
CA LYS A 51 4.56 -8.75 21.46
C LYS A 51 4.28 -8.88 22.96
N ARG A 52 3.01 -9.07 23.29
CA ARG A 52 2.61 -9.37 24.67
C ARG A 52 2.97 -10.80 24.97
N ASP A 53 3.73 -11.02 26.04
CA ASP A 53 4.05 -12.35 26.57
C ASP A 53 2.77 -12.89 27.23
N PRO A 54 2.24 -14.05 26.79
CA PRO A 54 1.02 -14.60 27.35
C PRO A 54 1.12 -14.92 28.85
N ASP A 55 2.33 -15.20 29.35
CA ASP A 55 2.56 -15.67 30.72
C ASP A 55 2.95 -14.54 31.71
N SER A 56 3.34 -13.36 31.23
CA SER A 56 3.93 -12.33 32.09
C SER A 56 3.31 -10.94 32.00
N ASN A 57 2.31 -10.71 31.15
CA ASN A 57 1.75 -9.35 30.90
C ASN A 57 2.79 -8.28 30.48
N ILE A 58 4.02 -8.69 30.17
CA ILE A 58 5.11 -7.78 29.76
C ILE A 58 5.05 -7.61 28.25
N GLU A 59 4.95 -6.40 27.77
CA GLU A 59 5.12 -6.08 26.35
C GLU A 59 6.61 -6.02 26.02
N LYS A 60 7.07 -6.91 25.15
CA LYS A 60 8.41 -6.86 24.59
C LYS A 60 8.36 -6.12 23.25
N VAL A 61 9.15 -5.06 23.13
CA VAL A 61 9.40 -4.43 21.84
C VAL A 61 10.29 -5.35 21.01
N LEU A 62 9.79 -5.76 19.84
CA LEU A 62 10.55 -6.54 18.87
C LEU A 62 11.32 -5.56 17.99
N ASP A 63 12.63 -5.70 17.95
CA ASP A 63 13.45 -5.01 16.97
C ASP A 63 13.26 -5.70 15.60
N LEU A 64 12.67 -4.97 14.66
CA LEU A 64 12.44 -5.43 13.29
C LEU A 64 13.62 -5.09 12.36
N GLY A 65 14.72 -4.55 12.92
CA GLY A 65 15.88 -4.11 12.16
C GLY A 65 15.59 -2.83 11.36
N LEU A 66 15.97 -2.83 10.09
CA LEU A 66 15.79 -1.68 9.18
C LEU A 66 14.44 -1.72 8.44
N VAL A 67 13.38 -1.94 9.18
CA VAL A 67 11.99 -1.82 8.71
C VAL A 67 11.45 -0.48 9.15
N GLY A 68 10.82 0.24 8.20
CA GLY A 68 10.24 1.57 8.40
C GLY A 68 8.73 1.59 8.35
N GLU A 69 8.17 2.61 8.98
CA GLU A 69 6.80 3.06 8.78
C GLU A 69 6.85 4.50 8.24
N PRO A 70 6.06 4.84 7.21
CA PRO A 70 6.01 6.19 6.68
C PRO A 70 5.58 7.18 7.77
N LYS A 71 6.39 8.20 7.99
CA LYS A 71 6.08 9.32 8.88
C LYS A 71 5.49 10.49 8.09
N GLU A 72 6.11 10.79 6.96
CA GLU A 72 5.71 11.88 6.09
C GLU A 72 5.99 11.48 4.62
N VAL A 73 5.06 11.82 3.75
CA VAL A 73 5.22 11.75 2.30
C VAL A 73 5.27 13.17 1.76
N ASN A 74 6.30 13.50 0.98
CA ASN A 74 6.44 14.81 0.33
C ASN A 74 5.67 14.84 -1.00
N PRO A 75 4.43 15.40 -1.04
CA PRO A 75 3.63 15.39 -2.26
C PRO A 75 4.22 16.29 -3.36
N HIS A 76 5.10 17.26 -3.03
CA HIS A 76 5.70 18.13 -4.02
C HIS A 76 6.55 17.39 -5.04
N VAL A 77 7.16 16.25 -4.66
CA VAL A 77 7.90 15.41 -5.60
C VAL A 77 6.97 14.82 -6.65
N LEU A 78 5.75 14.41 -6.23
CA LEU A 78 4.76 13.79 -7.11
C LEU A 78 4.00 14.83 -7.93
N ALA A 79 3.78 16.04 -7.38
CA ALA A 79 3.16 17.15 -8.10
C ALA A 79 3.93 17.56 -9.37
N LEU A 80 5.21 17.25 -9.47
CA LEU A 80 6.00 17.47 -10.69
C LEU A 80 5.49 16.63 -11.89
N PHE A 81 4.71 15.60 -11.65
CA PHE A 81 4.18 14.69 -12.67
C PHE A 81 2.71 14.95 -12.99
N ASP A 82 1.98 15.74 -12.17
CA ASP A 82 0.53 15.94 -12.30
C ASP A 82 0.11 16.55 -13.66
N GLU A 83 0.93 17.42 -14.21
CA GLU A 83 0.69 18.05 -15.52
C GLU A 83 1.40 17.32 -16.68
N SER A 84 1.95 16.14 -16.39
CA SER A 84 2.69 15.34 -17.37
C SER A 84 2.01 13.98 -17.62
N ASP A 85 2.31 13.38 -18.77
CA ASP A 85 1.89 12.01 -19.06
C ASP A 85 2.82 10.97 -18.39
N ILE A 86 3.64 11.36 -17.42
CA ILE A 86 4.60 10.50 -16.77
C ILE A 86 3.95 9.77 -15.60
N THR A 87 4.06 8.45 -15.60
CA THR A 87 3.64 7.58 -14.49
C THR A 87 4.83 7.30 -13.57
N PRO A 88 4.86 7.82 -12.33
CA PRO A 88 5.90 7.48 -11.36
C PRO A 88 5.69 6.05 -10.81
N VAL A 89 6.74 5.23 -10.87
CA VAL A 89 6.80 3.90 -10.26
C VAL A 89 7.67 3.99 -9.02
N ILE A 90 7.09 3.78 -7.83
CA ILE A 90 7.75 4.06 -6.56
C ILE A 90 8.10 2.76 -5.84
N ALA A 91 9.39 2.55 -5.57
CA ALA A 91 9.84 1.43 -4.73
C ALA A 91 9.59 1.73 -3.25
N PRO A 92 9.17 0.73 -2.44
CA PRO A 92 8.82 0.91 -1.04
C PRO A 92 10.04 0.97 -0.11
N ILE A 93 10.93 1.93 -0.40
CA ILE A 93 12.14 2.24 0.36
C ILE A 93 12.02 3.69 0.83
N GLY A 94 12.34 3.96 2.09
CA GLY A 94 12.30 5.30 2.66
C GLY A 94 13.56 5.67 3.42
N VAL A 95 13.59 6.89 3.94
CA VAL A 95 14.70 7.47 4.68
C VAL A 95 14.35 7.59 6.16
N GLY A 96 15.15 7.00 7.01
CA GLY A 96 15.05 7.16 8.46
C GLY A 96 15.62 8.49 8.98
N PRO A 97 15.43 8.79 10.27
CA PRO A 97 15.79 10.09 10.86
C PRO A 97 17.29 10.39 10.82
N ASN A 98 18.16 9.41 10.68
CA ASN A 98 19.60 9.60 10.58
C ASN A 98 20.13 9.41 9.15
N GLY A 99 19.22 9.36 8.15
CA GLY A 99 19.56 9.13 6.75
C GLY A 99 19.69 7.65 6.36
N GLU A 100 19.43 6.74 7.30
CA GLU A 100 19.48 5.29 7.03
C GLU A 100 18.35 4.87 6.08
N THR A 101 18.64 3.84 5.28
CA THR A 101 17.66 3.20 4.41
C THR A 101 16.72 2.31 5.21
N LEU A 102 15.42 2.48 5.04
CA LEU A 102 14.40 1.64 5.66
C LEU A 102 13.53 0.98 4.60
N ASN A 103 13.38 -0.35 4.73
CA ASN A 103 12.43 -1.11 3.93
C ASN A 103 11.02 -0.94 4.50
N ILE A 104 10.03 -0.66 3.66
CA ILE A 104 8.65 -0.40 4.07
C ILE A 104 7.74 -1.46 3.44
N ASN A 105 6.66 -1.81 4.11
CA ASN A 105 5.61 -2.62 3.49
C ASN A 105 4.97 -1.85 2.32
N ALA A 106 4.84 -2.50 1.16
CA ALA A 106 4.35 -1.86 -0.07
C ALA A 106 2.89 -1.36 0.07
N ASP A 107 2.03 -2.11 0.76
CA ASP A 107 0.65 -1.71 1.02
C ASP A 107 0.61 -0.41 1.84
N THR A 108 1.46 -0.34 2.87
CA THR A 108 1.59 0.85 3.74
C THR A 108 2.08 2.07 2.96
N VAL A 109 3.08 1.89 2.08
CA VAL A 109 3.57 2.97 1.19
C VAL A 109 2.46 3.45 0.25
N ALA A 110 1.75 2.52 -0.39
CA ALA A 110 0.67 2.87 -1.31
C ALA A 110 -0.43 3.68 -0.60
N GLY A 111 -0.84 3.26 0.60
CA GLY A 111 -1.79 3.99 1.42
C GLY A 111 -1.30 5.38 1.83
N ALA A 112 -0.03 5.50 2.26
CA ALA A 112 0.56 6.77 2.66
C ALA A 112 0.64 7.76 1.49
N ILE A 113 1.03 7.29 0.30
CA ILE A 113 1.09 8.10 -0.91
C ILE A 113 -0.32 8.52 -1.32
N ALA A 114 -1.29 7.59 -1.37
CA ALA A 114 -2.67 7.91 -1.74
C ALA A 114 -3.26 9.03 -0.87
N LYS A 115 -3.01 8.98 0.43
CA LYS A 115 -3.39 10.05 1.37
C LYS A 115 -2.72 11.37 1.05
N ALA A 116 -1.40 11.36 0.84
CA ALA A 116 -0.61 12.58 0.68
C ALA A 116 -0.94 13.34 -0.62
N VAL A 117 -1.35 12.63 -1.67
CA VAL A 117 -1.72 13.24 -2.96
C VAL A 117 -3.23 13.47 -3.11
N GLY A 118 -4.04 13.11 -2.11
CA GLY A 118 -5.50 13.18 -2.22
C GLY A 118 -6.01 12.34 -3.39
N ALA A 119 -5.56 11.09 -3.49
CA ALA A 119 -5.88 10.22 -4.61
C ALA A 119 -7.39 9.96 -4.69
N LYS A 120 -7.95 9.93 -5.90
CA LYS A 120 -9.34 9.51 -6.09
C LYS A 120 -9.56 8.05 -5.73
N ARG A 121 -8.57 7.20 -6.01
CA ARG A 121 -8.68 5.76 -5.75
C ARG A 121 -7.34 5.15 -5.39
N LEU A 122 -7.34 4.31 -4.35
CA LEU A 122 -6.24 3.40 -4.04
C LEU A 122 -6.60 2.01 -4.59
N MET A 123 -5.76 1.42 -5.42
CA MET A 123 -5.92 0.05 -5.91
C MET A 123 -4.81 -0.84 -5.38
N MET A 124 -5.18 -1.82 -4.57
CA MET A 124 -4.26 -2.79 -4.00
C MET A 124 -4.34 -4.10 -4.78
N LEU A 125 -3.32 -4.37 -5.58
CA LEU A 125 -3.19 -5.63 -6.32
C LEU A 125 -2.54 -6.66 -5.40
N THR A 126 -3.25 -7.77 -5.18
CA THR A 126 -2.86 -8.83 -4.24
C THR A 126 -3.05 -10.20 -4.88
N ASP A 127 -2.81 -11.25 -4.14
CA ASP A 127 -2.98 -12.65 -4.54
C ASP A 127 -4.33 -13.26 -4.08
N ILE A 128 -5.28 -12.41 -3.71
CA ILE A 128 -6.63 -12.80 -3.30
C ILE A 128 -7.68 -12.02 -4.10
N THR A 129 -8.85 -12.62 -4.28
CA THR A 129 -9.94 -12.04 -5.08
C THR A 129 -10.57 -10.80 -4.48
N GLY A 130 -10.43 -10.58 -3.18
CA GLY A 130 -11.06 -9.52 -2.40
C GLY A 130 -11.54 -10.05 -1.04
N VAL A 131 -12.45 -9.34 -0.41
CA VAL A 131 -13.11 -9.77 0.83
C VAL A 131 -14.26 -10.71 0.49
N VAL A 132 -14.34 -11.83 1.20
CA VAL A 132 -15.43 -12.80 1.04
C VAL A 132 -16.32 -12.81 2.27
N ASP A 133 -17.59 -13.13 2.07
CA ASP A 133 -18.54 -13.34 3.15
C ASP A 133 -18.37 -14.72 3.81
N LYS A 134 -19.24 -15.05 4.78
CA LYS A 134 -19.23 -16.32 5.50
C LYS A 134 -19.55 -17.55 4.62
N ASN A 135 -20.11 -17.34 3.43
CA ASN A 135 -20.40 -18.39 2.46
C ASN A 135 -19.26 -18.58 1.44
N GLY A 136 -18.27 -17.66 1.45
CA GLY A 136 -17.17 -17.63 0.49
C GLY A 136 -17.48 -16.80 -0.76
N ASP A 137 -18.59 -16.07 -0.79
CA ASP A 137 -18.96 -15.21 -1.89
C ASP A 137 -18.24 -13.86 -1.78
N LEU A 138 -17.74 -13.34 -2.91
CA LEU A 138 -17.06 -12.06 -2.98
C LEU A 138 -18.00 -10.90 -2.62
N ILE A 139 -17.58 -10.06 -1.71
CA ILE A 139 -18.24 -8.80 -1.38
C ILE A 139 -17.70 -7.74 -2.34
N ALA A 140 -18.49 -7.35 -3.33
CA ALA A 140 -18.04 -6.41 -4.37
C ALA A 140 -17.86 -4.98 -3.81
N GLU A 141 -18.68 -4.57 -2.85
CA GLU A 141 -18.64 -3.24 -2.24
C GLU A 141 -19.00 -3.30 -0.75
N MET A 142 -18.30 -2.51 0.06
CA MET A 142 -18.61 -2.33 1.48
C MET A 142 -18.23 -0.92 1.94
N THR A 143 -18.87 -0.47 3.02
CA THR A 143 -18.44 0.77 3.69
C THR A 143 -17.30 0.52 4.66
N ASP A 144 -16.61 1.58 5.05
CA ASP A 144 -15.57 1.54 6.08
C ASP A 144 -16.12 1.00 7.42
N ASP A 145 -17.35 1.36 7.81
CA ASP A 145 -17.99 0.84 9.01
C ASP A 145 -18.28 -0.66 8.93
N GLN A 146 -18.71 -1.15 7.76
CA GLN A 146 -18.91 -2.59 7.52
C GLN A 146 -17.58 -3.34 7.60
N ALA A 147 -16.52 -2.81 7.01
CA ALA A 147 -15.19 -3.41 7.08
C ALA A 147 -14.66 -3.48 8.53
N LYS A 148 -14.82 -2.40 9.31
CA LYS A 148 -14.48 -2.35 10.74
C LYS A 148 -15.27 -3.39 11.56
N ALA A 149 -16.57 -3.51 11.29
CA ALA A 149 -17.43 -4.52 11.95
C ALA A 149 -16.99 -5.95 11.63
N MET A 150 -16.60 -6.23 10.38
CA MET A 150 -16.13 -7.55 9.95
C MET A 150 -14.75 -7.91 10.53
N ILE A 151 -13.90 -6.94 10.81
CA ILE A 151 -12.66 -7.15 11.57
C ILE A 151 -13.01 -7.49 13.03
N ALA A 152 -13.92 -6.73 13.64
CA ALA A 152 -14.29 -6.89 15.04
C ALA A 152 -14.99 -8.23 15.32
N ASP A 153 -15.80 -8.74 14.38
CA ASP A 153 -16.50 -10.03 14.52
C ASP A 153 -15.65 -11.25 14.07
N GLY A 154 -14.42 -10.99 13.57
CA GLY A 154 -13.48 -12.02 13.12
C GLY A 154 -13.77 -12.60 11.74
N SER A 155 -14.74 -12.08 10.99
CA SER A 155 -15.01 -12.46 9.60
C SER A 155 -13.84 -12.11 8.68
N ILE A 156 -13.18 -10.98 8.95
CA ILE A 156 -11.88 -10.63 8.34
C ILE A 156 -10.78 -10.98 9.34
N SER A 157 -9.81 -11.79 8.91
CA SER A 157 -8.75 -12.29 9.79
C SER A 157 -7.40 -12.42 9.06
N GLY A 158 -6.34 -12.68 9.83
CA GLY A 158 -5.00 -12.98 9.31
C GLY A 158 -4.41 -11.87 8.46
N GLY A 159 -3.82 -12.23 7.32
CA GLY A 159 -3.13 -11.31 6.41
C GLY A 159 -4.04 -10.31 5.69
N MET A 160 -5.37 -10.48 5.76
CA MET A 160 -6.32 -9.53 5.20
C MET A 160 -6.43 -8.27 6.06
N ILE A 161 -6.32 -8.38 7.39
CA ILE A 161 -6.46 -7.25 8.31
C ILE A 161 -5.59 -6.07 7.92
N PRO A 162 -4.25 -6.18 7.75
CA PRO A 162 -3.42 -5.03 7.42
C PRO A 162 -3.76 -4.40 6.05
N LYS A 163 -4.28 -5.18 5.11
CA LYS A 163 -4.73 -4.65 3.81
C LYS A 163 -5.98 -3.80 3.97
N ILE A 164 -6.96 -4.31 4.71
CA ILE A 164 -8.19 -3.56 5.02
C ILE A 164 -7.86 -2.31 5.84
N GLU A 165 -6.98 -2.40 6.84
CA GLU A 165 -6.54 -1.25 7.64
C GLU A 165 -5.89 -0.17 6.76
N THR A 166 -5.09 -0.55 5.76
CA THR A 166 -4.53 0.38 4.79
C THR A 166 -5.64 1.05 3.96
N CYS A 167 -6.62 0.29 3.49
CA CYS A 167 -7.77 0.82 2.74
C CYS A 167 -8.61 1.77 3.62
N LEU A 168 -8.94 1.36 4.84
CA LEU A 168 -9.67 2.19 5.81
C LEU A 168 -8.94 3.50 6.07
N GLY A 169 -7.65 3.42 6.36
CA GLY A 169 -6.86 4.62 6.59
C GLY A 169 -6.77 5.55 5.37
N ALA A 170 -6.84 5.04 4.15
CA ALA A 170 -6.91 5.86 2.93
C ALA A 170 -8.28 6.57 2.83
N VAL A 171 -9.36 5.82 3.02
CA VAL A 171 -10.74 6.35 2.97
C VAL A 171 -10.97 7.40 4.09
N GLU A 172 -10.48 7.16 5.30
CA GLU A 172 -10.53 8.11 6.41
C GLU A 172 -9.73 9.40 6.16
N ALA A 173 -8.82 9.38 5.19
CA ALA A 173 -8.03 10.53 4.74
C ALA A 173 -8.54 11.10 3.41
N ASP A 174 -9.85 11.01 3.16
CA ASP A 174 -10.57 11.59 2.03
C ASP A 174 -10.23 10.98 0.66
N VAL A 175 -9.61 9.79 0.59
CA VAL A 175 -9.56 9.02 -0.66
C VAL A 175 -10.97 8.49 -0.95
N GLU A 176 -11.51 8.78 -2.14
CA GLU A 176 -12.93 8.48 -2.49
C GLU A 176 -13.26 6.98 -2.45
N GLY A 177 -12.26 6.11 -2.59
CA GLY A 177 -12.43 4.68 -2.45
C GLY A 177 -11.10 3.92 -2.52
N ALA A 178 -11.06 2.78 -1.85
CA ALA A 178 -9.93 1.86 -1.88
C ALA A 178 -10.41 0.48 -2.32
N VAL A 179 -9.67 -0.16 -3.24
CA VAL A 179 -10.06 -1.43 -3.87
C VAL A 179 -9.00 -2.47 -3.62
N ILE A 180 -9.43 -3.67 -3.25
CA ILE A 180 -8.56 -4.85 -3.20
C ILE A 180 -8.95 -5.76 -4.35
N ILE A 181 -8.00 -6.04 -5.26
CA ILE A 181 -8.21 -6.86 -6.46
C ILE A 181 -7.14 -7.94 -6.60
N ASP A 182 -7.49 -9.04 -7.25
CA ASP A 182 -6.52 -10.08 -7.60
C ASP A 182 -5.65 -9.63 -8.77
N GLY A 183 -4.40 -9.30 -8.47
CA GLY A 183 -3.42 -8.86 -9.47
C GLY A 183 -2.98 -9.95 -10.46
N ARG A 184 -3.37 -11.21 -10.24
CA ARG A 184 -3.09 -12.34 -11.16
C ARG A 184 -4.13 -12.44 -12.28
N VAL A 185 -5.28 -11.78 -12.11
CA VAL A 185 -6.33 -11.75 -13.14
C VAL A 185 -5.90 -10.80 -14.26
N PRO A 186 -5.81 -11.26 -15.51
CA PRO A 186 -5.49 -10.39 -16.63
C PRO A 186 -6.48 -9.23 -16.73
N HIS A 187 -5.95 -8.01 -16.90
CA HIS A 187 -6.74 -6.79 -17.05
C HIS A 187 -7.63 -6.42 -15.84
N ALA A 188 -7.34 -6.94 -14.64
CA ALA A 188 -8.14 -6.68 -13.43
C ALA A 188 -8.37 -5.17 -13.18
N ILE A 189 -7.37 -4.33 -13.40
CA ILE A 189 -7.49 -2.87 -13.27
C ILE A 189 -8.53 -2.31 -14.26
N LEU A 190 -8.52 -2.76 -15.51
CA LEU A 190 -9.48 -2.30 -16.52
C LEU A 190 -10.90 -2.78 -16.20
N ILE A 191 -11.04 -4.02 -15.73
CA ILE A 191 -12.32 -4.56 -15.29
C ILE A 191 -12.86 -3.71 -14.14
N GLU A 192 -12.03 -3.41 -13.15
CA GLU A 192 -12.41 -2.58 -12.01
C GLU A 192 -12.86 -1.17 -12.42
N LEU A 193 -12.12 -0.53 -13.32
CA LEU A 193 -12.39 0.87 -13.69
C LEU A 193 -13.55 1.04 -14.66
N PHE A 194 -13.81 0.06 -15.54
CA PHE A 194 -14.71 0.22 -16.67
C PHE A 194 -15.93 -0.71 -16.65
N THR A 195 -16.11 -1.52 -15.62
CA THR A 195 -17.31 -2.36 -15.48
C THR A 195 -18.09 -2.04 -14.19
N ALA A 196 -19.40 -2.19 -14.24
CA ALA A 196 -20.25 -1.93 -13.07
C ALA A 196 -20.06 -2.94 -11.92
N GLY A 197 -19.54 -4.14 -12.23
CA GLY A 197 -19.34 -5.19 -11.22
C GLY A 197 -17.97 -5.14 -10.53
N GLY A 198 -17.05 -4.35 -11.10
CA GLY A 198 -15.67 -4.32 -10.60
C GLY A 198 -14.92 -5.65 -10.76
N ALA A 199 -13.75 -5.75 -10.15
CA ALA A 199 -12.89 -6.94 -10.17
C ALA A 199 -12.53 -7.44 -8.76
N GLY A 200 -12.96 -6.76 -7.71
CA GLY A 200 -12.59 -7.06 -6.35
C GLY A 200 -13.55 -6.49 -5.32
N THR A 201 -13.03 -6.02 -4.20
CA THR A 201 -13.82 -5.38 -3.14
C THR A 201 -13.48 -3.89 -3.08
N LEU A 202 -14.46 -3.06 -3.36
CA LEU A 202 -14.40 -1.61 -3.17
C LEU A 202 -14.81 -1.25 -1.74
N ILE A 203 -13.97 -0.46 -1.06
CA ILE A 203 -14.27 0.13 0.25
C ILE A 203 -14.47 1.63 0.06
N THR A 204 -15.61 2.13 0.49
CA THR A 204 -16.01 3.53 0.38
C THR A 204 -16.29 4.13 1.75
N PRO A 205 -16.24 5.47 1.89
CA PRO A 205 -16.74 6.12 3.10
C PRO A 205 -18.19 5.73 3.38
N GLY A 206 -18.53 5.48 4.64
CA GLY A 206 -19.92 5.36 5.06
C GLY A 206 -20.69 6.65 4.76
N SER A 207 -22.00 6.55 4.58
CA SER A 207 -22.84 7.75 4.48
C SER A 207 -22.79 8.51 5.81
N PRO A 208 -22.64 9.85 5.77
CA PRO A 208 -22.63 10.70 6.96
C PRO A 208 -23.95 10.63 7.75
#